data_f2cf1639f5f96ad1dc7b559dcfd662e4
#
_entry.id   f2cf1639f5f96ad1dc7b559dcfd662e4
#
_cell.length_a   1.000
_cell.length_b   1.000
_cell.length_c   1.000
_cell.angle_alpha   90.00
_cell.angle_beta   90.00
_cell.angle_gamma   90.00
#
_symmetry.space_group_name_H-M   'P 1'
#
loop_
_entity.id
_entity.type
_entity.pdbx_description
1 polymer ?
#
loop_
_entity_poly.entity_id
_entity_poly.type
_entity_poly.pdbx_seq_one_letter_code
_entity_poly.pdbx_strand_id
1 'polypeptide(L)'
;MKVFNKIVDLQNELFMCRKEGKEIGLVPTMGALHEGHASLVKRSVKENGVTVVSVFLNPTQFNDQGDLDRYPRTLDADCKLLEACGADYVFAPSVKEMYPTPDTRHFEFPPVSTVMEGAKRPGHFNGVCQVVSRLFYIVRPTRAYFGEKDWQQIAVIKQLVKYINSDVQIVECPIIRDEDGLAKSSRNTLLVPDERAIAPNIYKALKESVEYAKTHTVQETHDKVVADINAVEGLEVEYFQIVDGDSLQDVSSWEDSAYVVGCITVYFGKTPIRLIDHIKYKG
;
A
#
# COMPACT_ATOMS: atom_id res chain seq x y z
N MET A 1 -20.36 9.61 -11.36
CA MET A 1 -19.34 9.88 -10.33
C MET A 1 -19.10 11.39 -10.19
N LYS A 2 -18.96 11.94 -8.97
CA LYS A 2 -18.62 13.36 -8.73
C LYS A 2 -17.17 13.51 -8.30
N VAL A 3 -16.49 14.59 -8.75
CA VAL A 3 -15.10 14.91 -8.36
C VAL A 3 -15.10 16.14 -7.47
N PHE A 4 -14.46 16.03 -6.31
CA PHE A 4 -14.32 17.11 -5.33
C PHE A 4 -12.86 17.51 -5.17
N ASN A 5 -12.58 18.81 -5.26
CA ASN A 5 -11.26 19.39 -5.02
C ASN A 5 -11.19 20.16 -3.70
N LYS A 6 -12.36 20.41 -3.07
CA LYS A 6 -12.47 21.12 -1.81
C LYS A 6 -13.00 20.22 -0.71
N ILE A 7 -12.38 20.32 0.46
CA ILE A 7 -12.77 19.56 1.65
C ILE A 7 -14.21 19.85 2.03
N VAL A 8 -14.60 21.12 2.07
CA VAL A 8 -15.95 21.54 2.50
C VAL A 8 -17.03 20.97 1.60
N ASP A 9 -16.82 20.93 0.29
CA ASP A 9 -17.82 20.42 -0.66
C ASP A 9 -18.02 18.92 -0.49
N LEU A 10 -16.91 18.15 -0.35
CA LEU A 10 -17.00 16.72 -0.07
C LEU A 10 -17.69 16.46 1.28
N GLN A 11 -17.33 17.21 2.33
CA GLN A 11 -17.92 17.02 3.67
C GLN A 11 -19.42 17.29 3.68
N ASN A 12 -19.90 18.32 2.96
CA ASN A 12 -21.33 18.62 2.82
C ASN A 12 -22.09 17.47 2.15
N GLU A 13 -21.54 16.92 1.07
CA GLU A 13 -22.13 15.75 0.38
C GLU A 13 -22.15 14.51 1.29
N LEU A 14 -21.05 14.20 1.95
CA LEU A 14 -20.97 13.05 2.87
C LEU A 14 -21.87 13.22 4.10
N PHE A 15 -22.12 14.43 4.55
CA PHE A 15 -23.07 14.70 5.63
C PHE A 15 -24.49 14.28 5.22
N MET A 16 -24.91 14.57 3.97
CA MET A 16 -26.21 14.14 3.46
C MET A 16 -26.31 12.63 3.34
N CYS A 17 -25.24 11.97 2.85
CA CYS A 17 -25.19 10.51 2.78
C CYS A 17 -25.37 9.86 4.16
N ARG A 18 -24.71 10.40 5.22
CA ARG A 18 -24.87 9.89 6.59
C ARG A 18 -26.29 10.11 7.14
N LYS A 19 -26.93 11.25 6.82
CA LYS A 19 -28.34 11.47 7.20
C LYS A 19 -29.28 10.43 6.60
N GLU A 20 -28.94 9.89 5.43
CA GLU A 20 -29.66 8.79 4.78
C GLU A 20 -29.26 7.40 5.34
N GLY A 21 -28.42 7.35 6.37
CA GLY A 21 -27.96 6.10 6.98
C GLY A 21 -26.95 5.30 6.15
N LYS A 22 -26.32 5.90 5.15
CA LYS A 22 -25.33 5.22 4.29
C LYS A 22 -24.00 5.08 5.00
N GLU A 23 -23.45 3.87 4.97
CA GLU A 23 -22.05 3.62 5.33
C GLU A 23 -21.12 4.13 4.23
N ILE A 24 -19.95 4.64 4.64
CA ILE A 24 -18.97 5.24 3.74
C ILE A 24 -17.72 4.40 3.72
N GLY A 25 -17.34 3.90 2.53
CA GLY A 25 -16.05 3.30 2.24
C GLY A 25 -15.05 4.33 1.74
N LEU A 26 -13.80 4.25 2.18
CA LEU A 26 -12.69 5.08 1.71
C LEU A 26 -11.60 4.20 1.09
N VAL A 27 -11.15 4.56 -0.11
CA VAL A 27 -9.98 3.98 -0.77
C VAL A 27 -8.92 5.05 -0.93
N PRO A 28 -7.91 5.14 -0.05
CA PRO A 28 -6.81 6.09 -0.19
C PRO A 28 -5.88 5.69 -1.34
N THR A 29 -5.62 6.61 -2.28
CA THR A 29 -4.66 6.40 -3.37
C THR A 29 -3.84 7.66 -3.66
N MET A 30 -2.73 7.48 -4.36
CA MET A 30 -1.92 8.59 -4.87
C MET A 30 -2.18 8.91 -6.35
N GLY A 31 -3.14 8.25 -7.00
CA GLY A 31 -3.34 8.29 -8.44
C GLY A 31 -2.50 7.25 -9.19
N ALA A 32 -2.43 7.37 -10.51
CA ALA A 32 -1.85 6.38 -11.42
C ALA A 32 -2.42 4.97 -11.17
N LEU A 33 -3.75 4.90 -11.24
CA LEU A 33 -4.51 3.73 -10.82
C LEU A 33 -4.36 2.56 -11.79
N HIS A 34 -4.42 1.36 -11.24
CA HIS A 34 -4.35 0.08 -11.98
C HIS A 34 -5.34 -0.93 -11.38
N GLU A 35 -5.41 -2.15 -11.93
CA GLU A 35 -6.37 -3.18 -11.51
C GLU A 35 -6.27 -3.51 -10.01
N GLY A 36 -5.09 -3.38 -9.39
CA GLY A 36 -4.93 -3.51 -7.96
C GLY A 36 -5.80 -2.50 -7.19
N HIS A 37 -5.76 -1.22 -7.58
CA HIS A 37 -6.63 -0.19 -7.00
C HIS A 37 -8.11 -0.44 -7.35
N ALA A 38 -8.39 -0.84 -8.60
CA ALA A 38 -9.75 -1.16 -9.04
C ALA A 38 -10.39 -2.26 -8.18
N SER A 39 -9.61 -3.27 -7.74
CA SER A 39 -10.12 -4.33 -6.86
C SER A 39 -10.55 -3.81 -5.49
N LEU A 40 -9.80 -2.87 -4.90
CA LEU A 40 -10.16 -2.22 -3.64
C LEU A 40 -11.47 -1.42 -3.79
N VAL A 41 -11.57 -0.66 -4.88
CA VAL A 41 -12.76 0.17 -5.17
C VAL A 41 -14.00 -0.70 -5.36
N LYS A 42 -13.91 -1.75 -6.18
CA LYS A 42 -15.02 -2.70 -6.40
C LYS A 42 -15.47 -3.38 -5.09
N ARG A 43 -14.52 -3.71 -4.21
CA ARG A 43 -14.83 -4.24 -2.89
C ARG A 43 -15.54 -3.21 -2.02
N SER A 44 -15.04 -1.98 -1.99
CA SER A 44 -15.68 -0.88 -1.25
C SER A 44 -17.11 -0.63 -1.74
N VAL A 45 -17.33 -0.56 -3.06
CA VAL A 45 -18.66 -0.38 -3.67
C VAL A 45 -19.64 -1.48 -3.27
N LYS A 46 -19.15 -2.72 -3.16
CA LYS A 46 -19.97 -3.86 -2.74
C LYS A 46 -20.35 -3.83 -1.26
N GLU A 47 -19.48 -3.28 -0.42
CA GLU A 47 -19.60 -3.37 1.04
C GLU A 47 -20.14 -2.10 1.70
N ASN A 48 -20.30 -0.99 0.96
CA ASN A 48 -20.78 0.29 1.51
C ASN A 48 -21.87 0.92 0.65
N GLY A 49 -22.62 1.82 1.26
CA GLY A 49 -23.63 2.61 0.55
C GLY A 49 -23.05 3.75 -0.31
N VAL A 50 -21.82 4.18 0.00
CA VAL A 50 -21.07 5.22 -0.73
C VAL A 50 -19.59 4.89 -0.69
N THR A 51 -18.91 5.01 -1.83
CA THR A 51 -17.48 4.85 -1.95
C THR A 51 -16.79 6.15 -2.35
N VAL A 52 -15.86 6.60 -1.52
CA VAL A 52 -14.96 7.73 -1.76
C VAL A 52 -13.57 7.20 -2.10
N VAL A 53 -13.00 7.65 -3.21
CA VAL A 53 -11.60 7.37 -3.56
C VAL A 53 -10.81 8.67 -3.49
N SER A 54 -9.75 8.72 -2.67
CA SER A 54 -8.84 9.86 -2.75
C SER A 54 -7.80 9.64 -3.84
N VAL A 55 -7.55 10.68 -4.64
CA VAL A 55 -6.47 10.75 -5.62
C VAL A 55 -5.59 11.93 -5.21
N PHE A 56 -4.60 11.66 -4.36
CA PHE A 56 -3.76 12.71 -3.78
C PHE A 56 -2.31 12.24 -3.66
N LEU A 57 -1.45 12.82 -4.49
CA LEU A 57 0.00 12.60 -4.41
C LEU A 57 0.56 13.37 -3.20
N ASN A 58 0.73 12.64 -2.09
CA ASN A 58 1.13 13.23 -0.81
C ASN A 58 2.64 13.49 -0.76
N PRO A 59 3.11 14.75 -0.75
CA PRO A 59 4.56 15.02 -0.76
C PRO A 59 5.27 14.62 0.54
N THR A 60 4.55 14.59 1.68
CA THR A 60 5.17 14.37 3.00
C THR A 60 5.65 12.94 3.23
N GLN A 61 5.20 11.98 2.40
CA GLN A 61 5.62 10.57 2.49
C GLN A 61 6.78 10.20 1.55
N PHE A 62 7.24 11.15 0.72
CA PHE A 62 8.39 10.96 -0.15
C PHE A 62 9.65 11.46 0.53
N ASN A 63 10.62 10.58 0.69
CA ASN A 63 11.96 10.90 1.19
C ASN A 63 12.97 11.16 0.05
N ASP A 64 12.59 10.90 -1.20
CA ASP A 64 13.32 11.23 -2.42
C ASP A 64 12.46 12.13 -3.32
N GLN A 65 12.96 13.35 -3.57
CA GLN A 65 12.29 14.32 -4.43
C GLN A 65 12.18 13.79 -5.87
N GLY A 66 13.17 13.05 -6.34
CA GLY A 66 13.16 12.47 -7.68
C GLY A 66 12.05 11.41 -7.85
N ASP A 67 11.73 10.61 -6.81
CA ASP A 67 10.60 9.66 -6.84
C ASP A 67 9.26 10.43 -6.91
N LEU A 68 9.11 11.51 -6.14
CA LEU A 68 7.93 12.38 -6.19
C LEU A 68 7.74 13.03 -7.57
N ASP A 69 8.82 13.52 -8.19
CA ASP A 69 8.76 14.22 -9.47
C ASP A 69 8.41 13.28 -10.61
N ARG A 70 8.95 12.04 -10.58
CA ARG A 70 8.69 10.99 -11.58
C ARG A 70 7.35 10.29 -11.38
N TYR A 71 6.68 10.48 -10.24
CA TYR A 71 5.42 9.77 -9.98
C TYR A 71 4.34 10.18 -10.98
N PRO A 72 3.69 9.23 -11.67
CA PRO A 72 2.70 9.53 -12.72
C PRO A 72 1.50 10.31 -12.19
N ARG A 73 1.01 11.28 -12.99
CA ARG A 73 -0.17 12.10 -12.68
C ARG A 73 -1.18 11.94 -13.80
N THR A 74 -2.23 11.14 -13.57
CA THR A 74 -3.15 10.64 -14.61
C THR A 74 -4.62 10.80 -14.20
N LEU A 75 -4.99 11.94 -13.57
CA LEU A 75 -6.31 12.12 -12.96
C LEU A 75 -7.48 11.80 -13.90
N ASP A 76 -7.41 12.17 -15.18
CA ASP A 76 -8.49 11.92 -16.14
C ASP A 76 -8.65 10.40 -16.44
N ALA A 77 -7.53 9.68 -16.55
CA ALA A 77 -7.56 8.23 -16.72
C ALA A 77 -8.02 7.54 -15.43
N ASP A 78 -7.55 8.02 -14.28
CA ASP A 78 -7.97 7.54 -12.97
C ASP A 78 -9.48 7.69 -12.78
N CYS A 79 -10.05 8.86 -13.11
CA CYS A 79 -11.49 9.10 -13.03
C CYS A 79 -12.30 8.13 -13.91
N LYS A 80 -11.83 7.85 -15.14
CA LYS A 80 -12.49 6.88 -16.03
C LYS A 80 -12.50 5.46 -15.42
N LEU A 81 -11.37 5.04 -14.86
CA LEU A 81 -11.26 3.74 -14.18
C LEU A 81 -12.19 3.67 -12.96
N LEU A 82 -12.22 4.72 -12.15
CA LEU A 82 -13.03 4.79 -10.93
C LEU A 82 -14.53 4.79 -11.25
N GLU A 83 -14.94 5.50 -12.29
CA GLU A 83 -16.32 5.49 -12.77
C GLU A 83 -16.75 4.10 -13.26
N ALA A 84 -15.88 3.42 -14.01
CA ALA A 84 -16.11 2.04 -14.45
C ALA A 84 -16.17 1.04 -13.28
N CYS A 85 -15.51 1.33 -12.15
CA CYS A 85 -15.56 0.53 -10.93
C CYS A 85 -16.80 0.83 -10.06
N GLY A 86 -17.58 1.89 -10.38
CA GLY A 86 -18.77 2.26 -9.63
C GLY A 86 -18.51 3.17 -8.41
N ALA A 87 -17.35 3.83 -8.33
CA ALA A 87 -17.09 4.80 -7.27
C ALA A 87 -18.09 5.97 -7.33
N ASP A 88 -18.56 6.44 -6.18
CA ASP A 88 -19.50 7.57 -6.11
C ASP A 88 -18.76 8.89 -6.17
N TYR A 89 -17.67 9.01 -5.41
CA TYR A 89 -16.95 10.26 -5.24
C TYR A 89 -15.43 10.06 -5.41
N VAL A 90 -14.80 11.01 -6.10
CA VAL A 90 -13.35 11.19 -6.14
C VAL A 90 -12.99 12.45 -5.36
N PHE A 91 -12.05 12.32 -4.46
CA PHE A 91 -11.45 13.45 -3.74
C PHE A 91 -10.05 13.70 -4.27
N ALA A 92 -9.88 14.76 -5.07
CA ALA A 92 -8.62 15.13 -5.71
C ALA A 92 -8.18 16.55 -5.27
N PRO A 93 -7.80 16.75 -4.00
CA PRO A 93 -7.43 18.05 -3.48
C PRO A 93 -6.05 18.49 -3.93
N SER A 94 -5.79 19.80 -3.92
CA SER A 94 -4.43 20.34 -4.02
C SER A 94 -3.65 20.14 -2.71
N VAL A 95 -2.32 20.23 -2.77
CA VAL A 95 -1.46 20.20 -1.58
C VAL A 95 -1.85 21.32 -0.60
N LYS A 96 -2.17 22.53 -1.11
CA LYS A 96 -2.61 23.66 -0.28
C LYS A 96 -3.96 23.41 0.40
N GLU A 97 -4.86 22.66 -0.22
CA GLU A 97 -6.14 22.25 0.38
C GLU A 97 -5.94 21.22 1.49
N MET A 98 -5.07 20.23 1.23
CA MET A 98 -4.74 19.22 2.22
C MET A 98 -3.89 19.78 3.38
N TYR A 99 -2.95 20.65 3.09
CA TYR A 99 -2.02 21.22 4.06
C TYR A 99 -2.00 22.75 3.91
N PRO A 100 -3.03 23.49 4.42
CA PRO A 100 -3.03 24.95 4.41
C PRO A 100 -1.90 25.54 5.28
N THR A 101 -1.47 24.78 6.28
CA THR A 101 -0.26 24.97 7.09
C THR A 101 0.49 23.64 7.15
N PRO A 102 1.83 23.64 7.31
CA PRO A 102 2.60 22.42 7.47
C PRO A 102 2.04 21.54 8.59
N ASP A 103 1.91 20.24 8.33
CA ASP A 103 1.50 19.28 9.36
C ASP A 103 2.72 18.93 10.22
N THR A 104 2.71 19.41 11.46
CA THR A 104 3.80 19.21 12.42
C THR A 104 3.59 18.01 13.33
N ARG A 105 2.49 17.26 13.15
CA ARG A 105 2.25 16.05 13.93
C ARG A 105 3.31 15.01 13.61
N HIS A 106 3.78 14.34 14.63
CA HIS A 106 4.74 13.25 14.51
C HIS A 106 4.09 11.94 14.94
N PHE A 107 4.16 10.94 14.05
CA PHE A 107 3.64 9.60 14.28
C PHE A 107 4.79 8.59 14.16
N GLU A 108 5.01 7.85 15.21
CA GLU A 108 5.96 6.75 15.23
C GLU A 108 5.39 5.61 16.07
N PHE A 109 5.44 4.40 15.54
CA PHE A 109 4.87 3.21 16.15
C PHE A 109 5.90 2.06 16.14
N PRO A 110 6.97 2.12 16.96
CA PRO A 110 7.92 1.04 17.04
C PRO A 110 7.25 -0.24 17.56
N PRO A 111 7.64 -1.44 17.05
CA PRO A 111 8.63 -1.64 15.98
C PRO A 111 8.04 -1.51 14.58
N VAL A 112 6.71 -1.54 14.40
CA VAL A 112 6.07 -1.67 13.07
C VAL A 112 6.39 -0.54 12.10
N SER A 113 6.73 0.67 12.59
CA SER A 113 7.09 1.81 11.73
C SER A 113 8.60 1.99 11.55
N THR A 114 9.45 1.19 12.21
CA THR A 114 10.90 1.41 12.27
C THR A 114 11.74 0.28 11.69
N VAL A 115 11.11 -0.83 11.28
CA VAL A 115 11.75 -1.96 10.57
C VAL A 115 11.54 -1.84 9.06
N MET A 116 12.15 -2.68 8.26
CA MET A 116 11.94 -2.82 6.80
C MET A 116 11.84 -1.47 6.06
N GLU A 117 10.69 -1.16 5.43
CA GLU A 117 10.48 0.13 4.74
C GLU A 117 10.69 1.34 5.67
N GLY A 118 10.31 1.23 6.94
CA GLY A 118 10.51 2.30 7.91
C GLY A 118 11.99 2.60 8.17
N ALA A 119 12.82 1.57 8.27
CA ALA A 119 14.27 1.71 8.39
C ALA A 119 14.93 2.25 7.11
N LYS A 120 14.45 1.80 5.95
CA LYS A 120 15.00 2.17 4.62
C LYS A 120 14.51 3.53 4.11
N ARG A 121 13.36 4.00 4.60
CA ARG A 121 12.72 5.25 4.18
C ARG A 121 12.36 6.13 5.37
N PRO A 122 13.34 6.77 6.03
CA PRO A 122 13.10 7.63 7.20
C PRO A 122 12.05 8.69 6.91
N GLY A 123 11.05 8.83 7.81
CA GLY A 123 9.95 9.78 7.67
C GLY A 123 8.77 9.31 6.79
N HIS A 124 8.92 8.25 6.01
CA HIS A 124 7.86 7.75 5.13
C HIS A 124 6.55 7.47 5.88
N PHE A 125 6.59 6.63 6.90
CA PHE A 125 5.38 6.27 7.65
C PHE A 125 4.80 7.42 8.47
N ASN A 126 5.63 8.38 8.91
CA ASN A 126 5.10 9.62 9.48
C ASN A 126 4.24 10.36 8.44
N GLY A 127 4.72 10.54 7.22
CA GLY A 127 3.96 11.16 6.13
C GLY A 127 2.70 10.39 5.76
N VAL A 128 2.75 9.05 5.74
CA VAL A 128 1.56 8.19 5.52
C VAL A 128 0.54 8.42 6.64
N CYS A 129 0.95 8.42 7.89
CA CYS A 129 0.06 8.66 9.03
C CYS A 129 -0.56 10.06 9.01
N GLN A 130 0.22 11.09 8.61
CA GLN A 130 -0.29 12.46 8.46
C GLN A 130 -1.43 12.52 7.43
N VAL A 131 -1.23 11.97 6.22
CA VAL A 131 -2.26 12.02 5.18
C VAL A 131 -3.45 11.13 5.50
N VAL A 132 -3.24 9.91 6.00
CA VAL A 132 -4.34 8.97 6.28
C VAL A 132 -5.20 9.47 7.45
N SER A 133 -4.59 9.95 8.55
CA SER A 133 -5.35 10.54 9.66
C SER A 133 -6.18 11.75 9.21
N ARG A 134 -5.63 12.56 8.29
CA ARG A 134 -6.37 13.70 7.72
C ARG A 134 -7.52 13.26 6.83
N LEU A 135 -7.31 12.24 5.98
CA LEU A 135 -8.38 11.65 5.18
C LEU A 135 -9.50 11.05 6.05
N PHE A 136 -9.12 10.36 7.15
CA PHE A 136 -10.11 9.84 8.10
C PHE A 136 -10.92 10.97 8.76
N TYR A 137 -10.28 12.08 9.13
CA TYR A 137 -10.97 13.26 9.66
C TYR A 137 -11.94 13.90 8.63
N ILE A 138 -11.50 14.01 7.36
CA ILE A 138 -12.28 14.61 6.27
C ILE A 138 -13.47 13.73 5.91
N VAL A 139 -13.21 12.45 5.64
CA VAL A 139 -14.20 11.51 5.09
C VAL A 139 -15.03 10.85 6.18
N ARG A 140 -14.48 10.63 7.38
CA ARG A 140 -15.08 9.86 8.48
C ARG A 140 -15.69 8.53 7.96
N PRO A 141 -14.88 7.66 7.38
CA PRO A 141 -15.38 6.43 6.76
C PRO A 141 -15.77 5.40 7.81
N THR A 142 -16.73 4.53 7.47
CA THR A 142 -17.00 3.30 8.23
C THR A 142 -15.88 2.28 8.00
N ARG A 143 -15.45 2.15 6.73
CA ARG A 143 -14.38 1.22 6.31
C ARG A 143 -13.35 1.94 5.45
N ALA A 144 -12.07 1.58 5.61
CA ALA A 144 -11.00 2.05 4.73
C ALA A 144 -10.23 0.85 4.18
N TYR A 145 -10.00 0.84 2.86
CA TYR A 145 -9.51 -0.31 2.10
C TYR A 145 -8.04 -0.10 1.72
N PHE A 146 -7.20 -1.08 2.06
CA PHE A 146 -5.77 -1.06 1.79
C PHE A 146 -5.33 -2.37 1.16
N GLY A 147 -4.41 -2.30 0.20
CA GLY A 147 -3.87 -3.48 -0.47
C GLY A 147 -2.77 -4.15 0.35
N GLU A 148 -2.85 -5.47 0.51
CA GLU A 148 -1.85 -6.28 1.23
C GLU A 148 -0.44 -6.17 0.62
N LYS A 149 -0.30 -5.72 -0.63
CA LYS A 149 1.00 -5.46 -1.24
C LYS A 149 1.88 -4.57 -0.36
N ASP A 150 1.31 -3.56 0.25
CA ASP A 150 1.98 -2.66 1.19
C ASP A 150 1.76 -3.13 2.63
N TRP A 151 2.21 -4.37 2.93
CA TRP A 151 1.95 -5.09 4.18
C TRP A 151 2.25 -4.27 5.43
N GLN A 152 3.46 -3.74 5.52
CA GLN A 152 3.88 -2.92 6.66
C GLN A 152 3.03 -1.64 6.80
N GLN A 153 2.60 -1.04 5.70
CA GLN A 153 1.69 0.12 5.75
C GLN A 153 0.38 -0.22 6.47
N ILE A 154 -0.19 -1.40 6.23
CA ILE A 154 -1.41 -1.85 6.91
C ILE A 154 -1.17 -1.97 8.42
N ALA A 155 -0.06 -2.57 8.84
CA ALA A 155 0.30 -2.69 10.25
C ALA A 155 0.44 -1.31 10.92
N VAL A 156 1.11 -0.36 10.26
CA VAL A 156 1.25 1.02 10.73
C VAL A 156 -0.11 1.72 10.83
N ILE A 157 -0.98 1.55 9.84
CA ILE A 157 -2.32 2.18 9.84
C ILE A 157 -3.21 1.59 10.93
N LYS A 158 -3.12 0.31 11.21
CA LYS A 158 -3.81 -0.31 12.37
C LYS A 158 -3.39 0.33 13.70
N GLN A 159 -2.10 0.65 13.87
CA GLN A 159 -1.62 1.39 15.05
C GLN A 159 -2.11 2.84 15.05
N LEU A 160 -2.10 3.51 13.89
CA LEU A 160 -2.64 4.86 13.75
C LEU A 160 -4.11 4.93 14.18
N VAL A 161 -4.96 3.99 13.72
CA VAL A 161 -6.39 3.92 14.09
C VAL A 161 -6.56 3.85 15.61
N LYS A 162 -5.79 2.98 16.28
CA LYS A 162 -5.77 2.90 17.75
C LYS A 162 -5.32 4.20 18.40
N TYR A 163 -4.24 4.79 17.90
CA TYR A 163 -3.64 6.02 18.44
C TYR A 163 -4.58 7.23 18.35
N ILE A 164 -5.30 7.39 17.24
CA ILE A 164 -6.25 8.51 17.06
C ILE A 164 -7.65 8.19 17.61
N ASN A 165 -7.82 7.03 18.25
CA ASN A 165 -9.08 6.54 18.80
C ASN A 165 -10.24 6.61 17.78
N SER A 166 -10.02 6.05 16.60
CA SER A 166 -10.99 6.03 15.49
C SER A 166 -11.72 4.70 15.39
N ASP A 167 -13.02 4.74 15.08
CA ASP A 167 -13.86 3.55 14.88
C ASP A 167 -13.76 2.97 13.46
N VAL A 168 -12.88 3.53 12.60
CA VAL A 168 -12.75 3.08 11.22
C VAL A 168 -12.26 1.63 11.16
N GLN A 169 -12.96 0.80 10.39
CA GLN A 169 -12.54 -0.59 10.13
C GLN A 169 -11.55 -0.62 8.97
N ILE A 170 -10.35 -1.15 9.22
CA ILE A 170 -9.35 -1.38 8.17
C ILE A 170 -9.66 -2.69 7.47
N VAL A 171 -9.85 -2.61 6.15
CA VAL A 171 -10.14 -3.76 5.29
C VAL A 171 -8.91 -4.06 4.44
N GLU A 172 -8.30 -5.20 4.70
CA GLU A 172 -7.16 -5.71 3.94
C GLU A 172 -7.65 -6.37 2.66
N CYS A 173 -7.04 -6.03 1.53
CA CYS A 173 -7.42 -6.54 0.22
C CYS A 173 -6.25 -7.30 -0.41
N PRO A 174 -6.49 -8.52 -0.94
CA PRO A 174 -5.43 -9.35 -1.51
C PRO A 174 -4.66 -8.65 -2.63
N ILE A 175 -3.39 -9.05 -2.82
CA ILE A 175 -2.58 -8.59 -3.94
C ILE A 175 -3.22 -9.03 -5.26
N ILE A 176 -3.35 -8.09 -6.19
CA ILE A 176 -3.65 -8.38 -7.59
C ILE A 176 -2.34 -8.45 -8.37
N ARG A 177 -2.19 -9.52 -9.15
CA ARG A 177 -1.00 -9.80 -9.95
C ARG A 177 -1.30 -9.83 -11.43
N ASP A 178 -0.29 -9.59 -12.25
CA ASP A 178 -0.33 -9.93 -13.68
C ASP A 178 -0.35 -11.45 -13.88
N GLU A 179 -0.67 -11.91 -15.08
CA GLU A 179 -0.73 -13.34 -15.41
C GLU A 179 0.60 -14.07 -15.16
N ASP A 180 1.73 -13.37 -15.27
CA ASP A 180 3.07 -13.86 -15.00
C ASP A 180 3.46 -13.81 -13.49
N GLY A 181 2.56 -13.33 -12.63
CA GLY A 181 2.72 -13.31 -11.19
C GLY A 181 3.24 -11.98 -10.63
N LEU A 182 3.70 -11.02 -11.45
CA LEU A 182 4.17 -9.75 -10.96
C LEU A 182 3.06 -8.99 -10.23
N ALA A 183 3.32 -8.53 -9.01
CA ALA A 183 2.40 -7.70 -8.24
C ALA A 183 2.11 -6.38 -8.99
N LYS A 184 0.83 -6.02 -9.15
CA LYS A 184 0.43 -4.76 -9.79
C LYS A 184 0.96 -3.57 -8.99
N SER A 185 1.64 -2.66 -9.69
CA SER A 185 2.20 -1.42 -9.11
C SER A 185 2.24 -0.32 -10.17
N SER A 186 1.98 0.93 -9.75
CA SER A 186 2.18 2.10 -10.62
C SER A 186 3.62 2.22 -11.11
N ARG A 187 4.59 1.70 -10.35
CA ARG A 187 6.01 1.70 -10.72
C ARG A 187 6.35 0.70 -11.82
N ASN A 188 5.49 -0.30 -12.10
CA ASN A 188 5.73 -1.24 -13.19
C ASN A 188 5.78 -0.57 -14.57
N THR A 189 5.13 0.60 -14.72
CA THR A 189 5.18 1.40 -15.96
C THR A 189 6.53 2.07 -16.21
N LEU A 190 7.40 2.10 -15.22
CA LEU A 190 8.75 2.66 -15.31
C LEU A 190 9.78 1.63 -15.77
N LEU A 191 9.44 0.33 -15.74
CA LEU A 191 10.31 -0.76 -16.16
C LEU A 191 10.45 -0.74 -17.70
N VAL A 192 11.69 -0.84 -18.17
CA VAL A 192 11.92 -1.10 -19.61
C VAL A 192 11.56 -2.55 -19.94
N PRO A 193 11.34 -2.91 -21.24
CA PRO A 193 10.85 -4.24 -21.61
C PRO A 193 11.65 -5.42 -21.02
N ASP A 194 12.97 -5.32 -21.02
CA ASP A 194 13.85 -6.37 -20.47
C ASP A 194 13.70 -6.48 -18.95
N GLU A 195 13.64 -5.36 -18.23
CA GLU A 195 13.38 -5.34 -16.79
C GLU A 195 11.99 -5.90 -16.46
N ARG A 196 10.96 -5.51 -17.25
CA ARG A 196 9.60 -6.04 -17.08
C ARG A 196 9.55 -7.57 -17.27
N ALA A 197 10.34 -8.12 -18.19
CA ALA A 197 10.38 -9.55 -18.47
C ALA A 197 11.00 -10.36 -17.31
N ILE A 198 11.96 -9.80 -16.57
CA ILE A 198 12.61 -10.48 -15.43
C ILE A 198 11.91 -10.24 -14.09
N ALA A 199 11.10 -9.17 -13.96
CA ALA A 199 10.42 -8.79 -12.73
C ALA A 199 9.58 -9.92 -12.09
N PRO A 200 8.88 -10.79 -12.84
CA PRO A 200 8.12 -11.90 -12.28
C PRO A 200 8.94 -12.93 -11.48
N ASN A 201 10.28 -12.96 -11.66
CA ASN A 201 11.14 -13.85 -10.88
C ASN A 201 11.07 -13.55 -9.37
N ILE A 202 10.72 -12.32 -8.97
CA ILE A 202 10.50 -11.98 -7.56
C ILE A 202 9.40 -12.88 -6.98
N TYR A 203 8.22 -12.87 -7.58
CA TYR A 203 7.11 -13.68 -7.08
C TYR A 203 7.33 -15.17 -7.27
N LYS A 204 8.03 -15.57 -8.35
CA LYS A 204 8.41 -16.98 -8.56
C LYS A 204 9.24 -17.49 -7.40
N ALA A 205 10.31 -16.81 -7.01
CA ALA A 205 11.16 -17.18 -5.88
C ALA A 205 10.36 -17.21 -4.56
N LEU A 206 9.53 -16.20 -4.30
CA LEU A 206 8.66 -16.17 -3.13
C LEU A 206 7.69 -17.36 -3.11
N LYS A 207 7.05 -17.68 -4.21
CA LYS A 207 6.10 -18.80 -4.32
C LYS A 207 6.77 -20.15 -4.10
N GLU A 208 7.95 -20.36 -4.71
CA GLU A 208 8.73 -21.58 -4.55
C GLU A 208 9.24 -21.76 -3.12
N SER A 209 9.54 -20.65 -2.43
CA SER A 209 9.99 -20.67 -1.03
C SER A 209 8.95 -21.21 -0.06
N VAL A 210 7.65 -21.11 -0.36
CA VAL A 210 6.58 -21.65 0.49
C VAL A 210 6.65 -23.18 0.56
N GLU A 211 6.93 -23.85 -0.54
CA GLU A 211 7.11 -25.30 -0.54
C GLU A 211 8.43 -25.69 0.13
N TYR A 212 9.50 -24.90 -0.10
CA TYR A 212 10.80 -25.13 0.52
C TYR A 212 10.73 -25.01 2.05
N ALA A 213 9.99 -24.05 2.56
CA ALA A 213 9.78 -23.81 3.99
C ALA A 213 9.18 -25.00 4.76
N LYS A 214 8.48 -25.91 4.07
CA LYS A 214 7.86 -27.09 4.70
C LYS A 214 8.90 -28.08 5.28
N THR A 215 10.12 -28.05 4.78
CA THR A 215 11.19 -29.00 5.16
C THR A 215 12.49 -28.31 5.60
N HIS A 216 12.52 -26.99 5.57
CA HIS A 216 13.72 -26.21 5.89
C HIS A 216 13.43 -25.14 6.95
N THR A 217 14.45 -24.67 7.60
CA THR A 217 14.39 -23.62 8.61
C THR A 217 14.02 -22.25 8.00
N VAL A 218 13.63 -21.31 8.86
CA VAL A 218 13.37 -19.91 8.48
C VAL A 218 14.62 -19.32 7.82
N GLN A 219 15.81 -19.53 8.40
CA GLN A 219 17.07 -18.99 7.86
C GLN A 219 17.41 -19.59 6.49
N GLU A 220 17.30 -20.91 6.32
CA GLU A 220 17.56 -21.56 5.02
C GLU A 220 16.57 -21.06 3.95
N THR A 221 15.32 -20.84 4.32
CA THR A 221 14.29 -20.28 3.42
C THR A 221 14.60 -18.84 3.04
N HIS A 222 15.01 -18.02 4.01
CA HIS A 222 15.46 -16.66 3.76
C HIS A 222 16.63 -16.63 2.76
N ASP A 223 17.69 -17.40 3.03
CA ASP A 223 18.92 -17.41 2.23
C ASP A 223 18.65 -17.89 0.80
N LYS A 224 17.77 -18.89 0.64
CA LYS A 224 17.34 -19.36 -0.67
C LYS A 224 16.63 -18.26 -1.47
N VAL A 225 15.67 -17.54 -0.90
CA VAL A 225 14.95 -16.47 -1.61
C VAL A 225 15.91 -15.38 -2.06
N VAL A 226 16.82 -14.94 -1.17
CA VAL A 226 17.80 -13.92 -1.50
C VAL A 226 18.76 -14.40 -2.60
N ALA A 227 19.23 -15.64 -2.52
CA ALA A 227 20.12 -16.22 -3.52
C ALA A 227 19.44 -16.37 -4.89
N ASP A 228 18.22 -16.90 -4.92
CA ASP A 228 17.46 -17.13 -6.17
C ASP A 228 17.18 -15.82 -6.91
N ILE A 229 16.83 -14.76 -6.17
CA ILE A 229 16.54 -13.45 -6.79
C ILE A 229 17.83 -12.79 -7.25
N ASN A 230 18.87 -12.77 -6.43
CA ASN A 230 20.15 -12.14 -6.79
C ASN A 230 20.91 -12.92 -7.90
N ALA A 231 20.56 -14.18 -8.17
CA ALA A 231 21.07 -14.92 -9.32
C ALA A 231 20.49 -14.45 -10.67
N VAL A 232 19.39 -13.70 -10.65
CA VAL A 232 18.79 -13.13 -11.85
C VAL A 232 19.49 -11.81 -12.17
N GLU A 233 20.17 -11.74 -13.31
CA GLU A 233 20.85 -10.52 -13.74
C GLU A 233 19.90 -9.32 -13.77
N GLY A 234 20.26 -8.24 -13.12
CA GLY A 234 19.46 -7.01 -13.02
C GLY A 234 18.53 -6.93 -11.82
N LEU A 235 18.42 -7.97 -10.99
CA LEU A 235 17.71 -7.92 -9.72
C LEU A 235 18.69 -7.85 -8.55
N GLU A 236 18.39 -7.00 -7.55
CA GLU A 236 19.15 -6.88 -6.31
C GLU A 236 18.19 -6.77 -5.12
N VAL A 237 18.25 -7.74 -4.21
CA VAL A 237 17.45 -7.72 -2.98
C VAL A 237 17.97 -6.63 -2.05
N GLU A 238 17.15 -5.61 -1.76
CA GLU A 238 17.48 -4.62 -0.72
C GLU A 238 17.30 -5.18 0.68
N TYR A 239 16.20 -5.89 0.88
CA TYR A 239 15.94 -6.70 2.06
C TYR A 239 14.92 -7.79 1.74
N PHE A 240 15.03 -8.90 2.45
CA PHE A 240 13.98 -9.89 2.63
C PHE A 240 13.91 -10.23 4.11
N GLN A 241 12.75 -10.12 4.73
CA GLN A 241 12.55 -10.44 6.14
C GLN A 241 11.36 -11.37 6.31
N ILE A 242 11.53 -12.44 7.09
CA ILE A 242 10.46 -13.36 7.46
C ILE A 242 10.05 -12.99 8.89
N VAL A 243 8.82 -12.51 9.04
CA VAL A 243 8.35 -11.85 10.25
C VAL A 243 7.00 -12.39 10.72
N ASP A 244 6.70 -12.17 11.97
CA ASP A 244 5.32 -12.23 12.47
C ASP A 244 4.47 -11.17 11.75
N GLY A 245 3.34 -11.57 11.18
CA GLY A 245 2.54 -10.73 10.27
C GLY A 245 1.86 -9.52 10.94
N ASP A 246 1.71 -9.53 12.26
CA ASP A 246 1.09 -8.44 13.02
C ASP A 246 2.11 -7.50 13.66
N SER A 247 3.13 -8.06 14.33
CA SER A 247 4.14 -7.29 15.05
C SER A 247 5.32 -6.85 14.18
N LEU A 248 5.51 -7.51 13.03
CA LEU A 248 6.64 -7.33 12.10
C LEU A 248 8.00 -7.60 12.75
N GLN A 249 8.03 -8.41 13.82
CA GLN A 249 9.26 -8.87 14.43
C GLN A 249 9.76 -10.12 13.71
N ASP A 250 11.08 -10.23 13.55
CA ASP A 250 11.72 -11.39 12.94
C ASP A 250 11.33 -12.67 13.68
N VAL A 251 11.06 -13.73 12.93
CA VAL A 251 10.87 -15.08 13.48
C VAL A 251 12.13 -15.91 13.18
N SER A 252 12.56 -16.68 14.17
CA SER A 252 13.72 -17.58 14.07
C SER A 252 13.31 -19.03 13.80
N SER A 253 12.07 -19.35 14.18
CA SER A 253 11.45 -20.66 13.95
C SER A 253 10.05 -20.46 13.40
N TRP A 254 9.56 -21.42 12.60
CA TRP A 254 8.18 -21.44 12.14
C TRP A 254 7.16 -21.53 13.28
N GLU A 255 7.59 -21.96 14.48
CA GLU A 255 6.73 -22.08 15.66
C GLU A 255 6.62 -20.78 16.48
N ASP A 256 7.44 -19.76 16.18
CA ASP A 256 7.45 -18.49 16.90
C ASP A 256 6.15 -17.70 16.71
N SER A 257 5.44 -17.92 15.58
CA SER A 257 4.17 -17.26 15.29
C SER A 257 3.17 -18.17 14.58
N ALA A 258 1.90 -17.90 14.79
CA ALA A 258 0.81 -18.50 14.02
C ALA A 258 0.59 -17.81 12.67
N TYR A 259 1.16 -16.62 12.48
CA TYR A 259 0.99 -15.81 11.27
C TYR A 259 2.35 -15.28 10.79
N VAL A 260 2.92 -15.94 9.78
CA VAL A 260 4.28 -15.66 9.30
C VAL A 260 4.26 -15.18 7.86
N VAL A 261 4.90 -14.05 7.61
CA VAL A 261 4.95 -13.37 6.31
C VAL A 261 6.39 -13.05 5.93
N GLY A 262 6.75 -13.32 4.67
CA GLY A 262 8.01 -12.86 4.08
C GLY A 262 7.77 -11.56 3.31
N CYS A 263 8.41 -10.46 3.70
CA CYS A 263 8.34 -9.15 3.04
C CYS A 263 9.64 -8.85 2.32
N ILE A 264 9.56 -8.41 1.07
CA ILE A 264 10.72 -8.16 0.22
C ILE A 264 10.67 -6.82 -0.48
N THR A 265 11.85 -6.23 -0.67
CA THR A 265 12.09 -5.15 -1.62
C THR A 265 13.24 -5.52 -2.54
N VAL A 266 13.04 -5.32 -3.84
CA VAL A 266 14.02 -5.61 -4.89
C VAL A 266 14.24 -4.36 -5.73
N TYR A 267 15.50 -4.03 -5.97
CA TYR A 267 15.93 -3.03 -6.94
C TYR A 267 16.07 -3.64 -8.33
N PHE A 268 15.82 -2.79 -9.33
CA PHE A 268 16.00 -3.11 -10.74
C PHE A 268 17.12 -2.27 -11.35
N GLY A 269 18.05 -2.95 -11.99
CA GLY A 269 18.95 -2.49 -13.00
C GLY A 269 19.61 -1.13 -12.82
N LYS A 270 19.79 -0.45 -13.96
CA LYS A 270 20.50 0.83 -14.06
C LYS A 270 19.72 2.02 -13.51
N THR A 271 18.40 1.92 -13.46
CA THR A 271 17.52 2.92 -12.85
C THR A 271 16.94 2.29 -11.60
N PRO A 272 17.24 2.78 -10.39
CA PRO A 272 16.85 2.10 -9.16
C PRO A 272 15.33 2.19 -8.92
N ILE A 273 14.59 1.34 -9.64
CA ILE A 273 13.15 1.14 -9.38
C ILE A 273 13.04 0.12 -8.26
N ARG A 274 12.39 0.51 -7.17
CA ARG A 274 12.10 -0.38 -6.04
C ARG A 274 10.75 -1.05 -6.24
N LEU A 275 10.72 -2.37 -6.30
CA LEU A 275 9.49 -3.16 -6.25
C LEU A 275 9.40 -3.89 -4.92
N ILE A 276 8.24 -3.83 -4.31
CA ILE A 276 7.92 -4.54 -3.07
C ILE A 276 6.92 -5.65 -3.34
N ASP A 277 7.04 -6.73 -2.59
CA ASP A 277 6.10 -7.84 -2.59
C ASP A 277 6.10 -8.53 -1.21
N HIS A 278 5.17 -9.47 -1.01
CA HIS A 278 5.19 -10.34 0.16
C HIS A 278 4.61 -11.72 -0.17
N ILE A 279 4.88 -12.67 0.72
CA ILE A 279 4.33 -14.02 0.68
C ILE A 279 3.93 -14.46 2.09
N LYS A 280 2.79 -15.16 2.21
CA LYS A 280 2.35 -15.78 3.47
C LYS A 280 2.92 -17.20 3.55
N TYR A 281 3.61 -17.52 4.65
CA TYR A 281 4.10 -18.87 4.96
C TYR A 281 3.13 -19.61 5.86
N LYS A 282 2.49 -18.89 6.78
CA LYS A 282 1.58 -19.44 7.80
C LYS A 282 0.50 -18.41 8.14
N GLY A 283 -0.76 -18.85 8.34
CA GLY A 283 -1.89 -17.99 8.70
C GLY A 283 -2.99 -17.87 7.66
#